data_fffab366021754a320aff4987b5d554c
#
_entry.id   fffab366021754a320aff4987b5d554c
#
_cell.length_a   1.000
_cell.length_b   1.000
_cell.length_c   1.000
_cell.angle_alpha   90.00
_cell.angle_beta   90.00
_cell.angle_gamma   90.00
#
_symmetry.space_group_name_H-M   'P 1'
#
loop_
_entity.id
_entity.type
_entity.pdbx_description
1 polymer ?
#
loop_
_entity_poly.entity_id
_entity_poly.type
_entity_poly.pdbx_seq_one_letter_code
_entity_poly.pdbx_strand_id
1 'polypeptide(L)'
;IFLSIAVVKYGLFDPVKNAKNYIIDNLNEALVVTDADHHFLFLNPMAESFVAAIKKSGDYYGDGEIYEFLKGSQGFFDWNNRHYQVEETALKKDEFTQGYMLTVVDITKIMDQNRLMKELVLQTEDANRAKTNFVSNMSHEIRTPMNSIVGITEILLRSQHSPKEQEYLLNIQSSGRVLLTIINDVLDCSKMESGKMQLFDEPYDTFSLFHDLKISMENRIANCPLELIYDIDPDIPCTLKGDMGRIRQIITNLVNNAIKYTEKGSIRFTVRVRQKNADKVMLYYAVEDTGIGIRKEDQKILFDAFQRVELDRNRYVEGTGLGLTISQNLVNMMGGVIEVESEYGKGSKFYFTIEQTIVDPTPMSAVNYEQQKSGVIEKEAESLFIAPGAHILLVDDNDLNL
;
A
#
# COMPACT_ATOMS: atom_id res chain seq x y z
N ILE A 1 24.10 14.80 71.49
CA ILE A 1 25.32 13.98 71.24
C ILE A 1 24.99 12.48 71.24
N PHE A 2 24.29 11.96 72.27
CA PHE A 2 23.93 10.50 72.33
C PHE A 2 23.05 10.04 71.19
N LEU A 3 22.11 10.87 70.72
CA LEU A 3 21.23 10.53 69.57
C LEU A 3 22.01 10.47 68.26
N SER A 4 22.98 11.40 68.09
CA SER A 4 23.82 11.42 66.87
C SER A 4 24.78 10.26 66.79
N ILE A 5 25.28 9.77 67.95
CA ILE A 5 26.14 8.57 67.98
C ILE A 5 25.36 7.32 67.77
N ALA A 6 24.12 7.20 68.25
CA ALA A 6 23.24 6.05 67.97
C ALA A 6 22.86 5.96 66.50
N VAL A 7 22.58 7.06 65.82
CA VAL A 7 22.26 7.13 64.40
C VAL A 7 23.45 6.70 63.56
N VAL A 8 24.67 7.13 63.86
CA VAL A 8 25.87 6.77 63.08
C VAL A 8 26.40 5.38 63.40
N LYS A 9 26.39 4.96 64.68
CA LYS A 9 27.01 3.73 65.14
C LYS A 9 26.09 2.47 64.99
N TYR A 10 24.79 2.67 64.98
CA TYR A 10 23.81 1.56 64.86
C TYR A 10 23.00 1.59 63.54
N GLY A 11 23.34 2.49 62.61
CA GLY A 11 22.71 2.52 61.28
C GLY A 11 21.20 2.78 61.35
N LEU A 12 20.69 3.49 62.35
CA LEU A 12 19.27 3.76 62.57
C LEU A 12 18.64 4.60 61.43
N PHE A 13 19.48 5.24 60.63
CA PHE A 13 19.07 5.90 59.40
C PHE A 13 20.08 5.61 58.29
N ASP A 14 19.95 4.38 57.68
CA ASP A 14 20.57 4.10 56.38
C ASP A 14 19.53 4.35 55.29
N PRO A 15 19.53 5.53 54.64
CA PRO A 15 18.53 5.87 53.63
C PRO A 15 18.57 4.91 52.43
N VAL A 16 19.74 4.30 52.15
CA VAL A 16 19.88 3.33 51.04
C VAL A 16 19.23 1.99 51.40
N LYS A 17 19.45 1.50 52.64
CA LYS A 17 18.85 0.25 53.14
C LYS A 17 17.32 0.41 53.24
N ASN A 18 16.84 1.53 53.76
CA ASN A 18 15.43 1.83 53.88
C ASN A 18 14.77 1.98 52.50
N ALA A 19 15.43 2.63 51.54
CA ALA A 19 14.94 2.72 50.16
C ALA A 19 14.89 1.37 49.46
N LYS A 20 15.92 0.51 49.65
CA LYS A 20 15.90 -0.87 49.10
C LYS A 20 14.72 -1.67 49.65
N ASN A 21 14.53 -1.69 50.97
CA ASN A 21 13.41 -2.42 51.57
C ASN A 21 12.09 -1.85 51.10
N TYR A 22 11.92 -0.53 51.06
CA TYR A 22 10.71 0.10 50.56
C TYR A 22 10.39 -0.29 49.10
N ILE A 23 11.40 -0.34 48.23
CA ILE A 23 11.25 -0.76 46.84
C ILE A 23 10.79 -2.23 46.76
N ILE A 24 11.49 -3.11 47.46
CA ILE A 24 11.20 -4.55 47.47
C ILE A 24 9.82 -4.84 48.05
N ASP A 25 9.41 -4.17 49.12
CA ASP A 25 8.12 -4.35 49.77
C ASP A 25 6.94 -3.83 48.93
N ASN A 26 7.20 -2.86 48.04
CA ASN A 26 6.18 -2.27 47.14
C ASN A 26 6.27 -2.78 45.68
N LEU A 27 7.09 -3.79 45.40
CA LEU A 27 7.07 -4.45 44.09
C LEU A 27 5.73 -5.14 43.88
N ASN A 28 5.16 -4.98 42.67
CA ASN A 28 3.97 -5.71 42.26
C ASN A 28 4.28 -7.14 41.79
N GLU A 29 5.53 -7.51 41.81
CA GLU A 29 6.04 -8.83 41.43
C GLU A 29 6.36 -9.63 42.70
N ALA A 30 6.09 -10.93 42.68
CA ALA A 30 6.51 -11.78 43.79
C ALA A 30 7.99 -12.10 43.64
N LEU A 31 8.77 -11.75 44.67
CA LEU A 31 10.21 -12.02 44.74
C LEU A 31 10.49 -13.07 45.78
N VAL A 32 11.04 -14.20 45.35
CA VAL A 32 11.43 -15.34 46.20
C VAL A 32 12.95 -15.53 46.12
N VAL A 33 13.62 -15.60 47.26
CA VAL A 33 15.06 -15.92 47.33
C VAL A 33 15.22 -17.21 48.11
N THR A 34 16.02 -18.13 47.57
CA THR A 34 16.30 -19.44 48.19
C THR A 34 17.79 -19.66 48.39
N ASP A 35 18.13 -20.67 49.24
CA ASP A 35 19.46 -21.28 49.25
C ASP A 35 19.67 -22.23 48.07
N ALA A 36 20.82 -22.91 48.05
CA ALA A 36 21.16 -23.88 47.01
C ALA A 36 20.27 -25.16 47.05
N ASP A 37 19.65 -25.43 48.19
CA ASP A 37 18.76 -26.59 48.44
C ASP A 37 17.27 -26.19 48.29
N HIS A 38 17.00 -24.98 47.78
CA HIS A 38 15.69 -24.42 47.52
C HIS A 38 14.82 -24.09 48.75
N HIS A 39 15.42 -23.95 49.97
CA HIS A 39 14.71 -23.42 51.11
C HIS A 39 14.55 -21.91 51.01
N PHE A 40 13.38 -21.37 51.37
CA PHE A 40 13.10 -19.95 51.28
C PHE A 40 13.89 -19.17 52.31
N LEU A 41 14.74 -18.26 51.82
CA LEU A 41 15.53 -17.34 52.65
C LEU A 41 14.84 -15.98 52.79
N PHE A 42 14.16 -15.56 51.74
CA PHE A 42 13.47 -14.26 51.72
C PHE A 42 12.27 -14.30 50.78
N LEU A 43 11.18 -13.68 51.19
CA LEU A 43 9.99 -13.47 50.44
C LEU A 43 9.58 -12.00 50.60
N ASN A 44 9.26 -11.28 49.53
CA ASN A 44 8.63 -9.97 49.69
C ASN A 44 7.12 -10.15 50.02
N PRO A 45 6.38 -9.11 50.45
CA PRO A 45 5.00 -9.25 50.86
C PRO A 45 4.08 -9.87 49.78
N MET A 46 4.38 -9.62 48.51
CA MET A 46 3.65 -10.22 47.38
C MET A 46 3.93 -11.74 47.31
N ALA A 47 5.19 -12.15 47.43
CA ALA A 47 5.59 -13.55 47.44
C ALA A 47 5.04 -14.28 48.67
N GLU A 48 5.06 -13.68 49.86
CA GLU A 48 4.48 -14.27 51.08
C GLU A 48 2.99 -14.58 50.89
N SER A 49 2.24 -13.63 50.36
CA SER A 49 0.81 -13.79 50.08
C SER A 49 0.58 -14.91 49.07
N PHE A 50 1.42 -14.99 48.05
CA PHE A 50 1.33 -15.94 46.95
C PHE A 50 1.66 -17.36 47.44
N VAL A 51 2.78 -17.56 48.15
CA VAL A 51 3.20 -18.82 48.73
C VAL A 51 2.19 -19.32 49.78
N ALA A 52 1.64 -18.42 50.62
CA ALA A 52 0.61 -18.78 51.58
C ALA A 52 -0.67 -19.30 50.91
N ALA A 53 -1.05 -18.69 49.76
CA ALA A 53 -2.20 -19.15 48.97
C ALA A 53 -1.94 -20.54 48.35
N ILE A 54 -0.74 -20.80 47.84
CA ILE A 54 -0.35 -22.11 47.31
C ILE A 54 -0.36 -23.17 48.42
N LYS A 55 0.22 -22.90 49.59
CA LYS A 55 0.19 -23.83 50.75
C LYS A 55 -1.25 -24.14 51.20
N LYS A 56 -2.16 -23.15 51.10
CA LYS A 56 -3.55 -23.34 51.48
C LYS A 56 -4.35 -24.20 50.47
N SER A 57 -3.91 -24.31 49.22
CA SER A 57 -4.55 -25.20 48.23
C SER A 57 -4.40 -26.67 48.62
N GLY A 58 -3.40 -27.01 49.41
CA GLY A 58 -3.18 -28.37 49.91
C GLY A 58 -2.39 -29.29 48.97
N ASP A 59 -1.92 -28.75 47.86
CA ASP A 59 -1.19 -29.54 46.84
C ASP A 59 0.32 -29.55 47.05
N TYR A 60 0.85 -28.54 47.79
CA TYR A 60 2.29 -28.33 48.01
C TYR A 60 2.56 -27.92 49.45
N TYR A 61 3.49 -28.65 50.14
CA TYR A 61 3.77 -28.46 51.57
C TYR A 61 5.21 -28.00 51.84
N GLY A 62 6.19 -28.45 51.08
CA GLY A 62 7.60 -28.13 51.24
C GLY A 62 8.04 -26.93 50.39
N ASP A 63 9.07 -26.19 50.87
CA ASP A 63 9.60 -25.05 50.12
C ASP A 63 10.18 -25.48 48.78
N GLY A 64 10.84 -26.63 48.68
CA GLY A 64 11.35 -27.19 47.43
C GLY A 64 10.25 -27.55 46.43
N GLU A 65 9.13 -28.12 46.92
CA GLU A 65 7.96 -28.43 46.03
C GLU A 65 7.33 -27.16 45.45
N ILE A 66 7.21 -26.11 46.27
CA ILE A 66 6.70 -24.81 45.85
C ILE A 66 7.67 -24.12 44.89
N TYR A 67 8.98 -24.25 45.14
CA TYR A 67 10.00 -23.73 44.25
C TYR A 67 9.88 -24.36 42.83
N GLU A 68 9.80 -25.69 42.74
CA GLU A 68 9.66 -26.38 41.46
C GLU A 68 8.33 -26.02 40.76
N PHE A 69 7.25 -25.90 41.55
CA PHE A 69 5.98 -25.42 41.01
C PHE A 69 6.08 -23.98 40.45
N LEU A 70 6.70 -23.06 41.23
CA LEU A 70 6.89 -21.67 40.81
C LEU A 70 7.80 -21.55 39.58
N LYS A 71 8.86 -22.40 39.53
CA LYS A 71 9.77 -22.41 38.39
C LYS A 71 9.04 -22.75 37.07
N GLY A 72 7.99 -23.58 37.17
CA GLY A 72 7.12 -23.94 36.06
C GLY A 72 7.81 -24.64 34.90
N SER A 73 7.11 -24.79 33.80
CA SER A 73 7.65 -25.33 32.56
C SER A 73 8.12 -24.17 31.68
N GLN A 74 9.42 -24.09 31.40
CA GLN A 74 10.03 -23.06 30.57
C GLN A 74 9.82 -21.61 31.09
N GLY A 75 9.72 -21.42 32.42
CA GLY A 75 9.53 -20.08 32.99
C GLY A 75 8.10 -19.57 32.99
N PHE A 76 7.12 -20.48 32.82
CA PHE A 76 5.69 -20.09 32.86
C PHE A 76 4.92 -21.14 33.69
N PHE A 77 3.91 -20.69 34.44
CA PHE A 77 2.93 -21.55 35.06
C PHE A 77 1.55 -20.89 35.15
N ASP A 78 0.51 -21.73 35.23
CA ASP A 78 -0.86 -21.33 35.40
C ASP A 78 -1.36 -21.67 36.80
N TRP A 79 -2.01 -20.70 37.45
CA TRP A 79 -2.58 -20.92 38.78
C TRP A 79 -3.80 -20.01 39.00
N ASN A 80 -4.89 -20.55 39.53
CA ASN A 80 -6.15 -19.86 39.80
C ASN A 80 -6.67 -19.03 38.58
N ASN A 81 -6.62 -19.64 37.41
CA ASN A 81 -7.05 -19.02 36.15
C ASN A 81 -6.25 -17.76 35.77
N ARG A 82 -5.00 -17.68 36.24
CA ARG A 82 -4.04 -16.64 35.89
C ARG A 82 -2.77 -17.24 35.31
N HIS A 83 -2.11 -16.46 34.48
CA HIS A 83 -0.87 -16.81 33.82
C HIS A 83 0.28 -16.05 34.46
N TYR A 84 1.31 -16.79 34.87
CA TYR A 84 2.50 -16.21 35.51
C TYR A 84 3.75 -16.51 34.71
N GLN A 85 4.58 -15.51 34.57
CA GLN A 85 5.94 -15.64 34.05
C GLN A 85 6.91 -15.65 35.21
N VAL A 86 7.90 -16.51 35.15
CA VAL A 86 8.93 -16.63 36.16
C VAL A 86 10.31 -16.48 35.53
N GLU A 87 11.12 -15.67 36.14
CA GLU A 87 12.53 -15.54 35.82
C GLU A 87 13.36 -16.04 36.97
N GLU A 88 14.19 -17.06 36.71
CA GLU A 88 15.14 -17.65 37.69
C GLU A 88 16.52 -17.04 37.48
N THR A 89 17.09 -16.44 38.50
CA THR A 89 18.44 -15.91 38.50
C THR A 89 19.28 -16.61 39.58
N ALA A 90 20.38 -17.29 39.18
CA ALA A 90 21.31 -17.89 40.13
C ALA A 90 22.13 -16.84 40.86
N LEU A 91 22.10 -16.86 42.17
CA LEU A 91 22.90 -16.01 43.06
C LEU A 91 24.27 -16.66 43.30
N LYS A 92 25.29 -16.11 42.65
CA LYS A 92 26.66 -16.64 42.70
C LYS A 92 27.55 -15.78 43.56
N LYS A 93 28.47 -16.40 44.32
CA LYS A 93 29.59 -15.74 44.93
C LYS A 93 30.84 -16.51 44.50
N ASP A 94 31.74 -15.82 43.86
CA ASP A 94 32.88 -16.38 43.15
C ASP A 94 32.38 -17.39 42.09
N GLU A 95 32.80 -18.66 42.12
CA GLU A 95 32.33 -19.71 41.16
C GLU A 95 31.20 -20.60 41.77
N PHE A 96 30.76 -20.33 43.00
CA PHE A 96 29.76 -21.18 43.66
C PHE A 96 28.38 -20.52 43.69
N THR A 97 27.35 -21.33 43.29
CA THR A 97 25.94 -20.91 43.43
C THR A 97 25.56 -20.98 44.90
N GLN A 98 25.14 -19.87 45.48
CA GLN A 98 24.69 -19.78 46.87
C GLN A 98 23.19 -19.91 47.03
N GLY A 99 22.45 -19.77 45.93
CA GLY A 99 21.00 -19.84 45.93
C GLY A 99 20.42 -19.31 44.64
N TYR A 100 19.12 -19.13 44.65
CA TYR A 100 18.37 -18.65 43.47
C TYR A 100 17.42 -17.55 43.86
N MET A 101 17.13 -16.68 42.90
CA MET A 101 16.10 -15.65 42.99
C MET A 101 15.08 -15.92 41.91
N LEU A 102 13.80 -16.08 42.29
CA LEU A 102 12.67 -16.17 41.37
C LEU A 102 11.91 -14.85 41.42
N THR A 103 11.67 -14.28 40.25
CA THR A 103 10.75 -13.15 40.06
C THR A 103 9.51 -13.68 39.35
N VAL A 104 8.33 -13.57 39.99
CA VAL A 104 7.05 -14.06 39.46
C VAL A 104 6.17 -12.89 39.11
N VAL A 105 5.80 -12.80 37.86
CA VAL A 105 5.00 -11.72 37.27
C VAL A 105 3.66 -12.22 36.77
N ASP A 106 2.56 -11.62 37.18
CA ASP A 106 1.23 -11.91 36.63
C ASP A 106 1.12 -11.28 35.23
N ILE A 107 1.11 -12.12 34.19
CA ILE A 107 1.01 -11.72 32.79
C ILE A 107 -0.38 -11.95 32.19
N THR A 108 -1.38 -12.30 33.02
CA THR A 108 -2.74 -12.62 32.56
C THR A 108 -3.32 -11.53 31.66
N LYS A 109 -3.25 -10.30 32.12
CA LYS A 109 -3.74 -9.14 31.34
C LYS A 109 -3.04 -8.97 29.99
N ILE A 110 -1.73 -9.24 29.96
CA ILE A 110 -0.92 -9.15 28.73
C ILE A 110 -1.33 -10.26 27.77
N MET A 111 -1.51 -11.49 28.28
CA MET A 111 -1.96 -12.64 27.49
C MET A 111 -3.36 -12.44 26.93
N ASP A 112 -4.30 -11.95 27.73
CA ASP A 112 -5.67 -11.64 27.30
C ASP A 112 -5.69 -10.52 26.23
N GLN A 113 -4.92 -9.47 26.42
CA GLN A 113 -4.79 -8.40 25.43
C GLN A 113 -4.18 -8.91 24.11
N ASN A 114 -3.15 -9.73 24.17
CA ASN A 114 -2.54 -10.34 23.00
C ASN A 114 -3.51 -11.26 22.25
N ARG A 115 -4.32 -12.04 22.98
CA ARG A 115 -5.35 -12.90 22.39
C ARG A 115 -6.40 -12.08 21.67
N LEU A 116 -6.95 -11.06 22.35
CA LEU A 116 -7.94 -10.16 21.75
C LEU A 116 -7.38 -9.45 20.51
N MET A 117 -6.14 -8.98 20.59
CA MET A 117 -5.47 -8.32 19.44
C MET A 117 -5.36 -9.26 18.25
N LYS A 118 -4.97 -10.53 18.47
CA LYS A 118 -4.91 -11.55 17.41
C LYS A 118 -6.28 -11.82 16.79
N GLU A 119 -7.33 -11.91 17.60
CA GLU A 119 -8.69 -12.10 17.12
C GLU A 119 -9.16 -10.92 16.25
N LEU A 120 -8.89 -9.69 16.68
CA LEU A 120 -9.22 -8.48 15.92
C LEU A 120 -8.46 -8.40 14.59
N VAL A 121 -7.18 -8.76 14.59
CA VAL A 121 -6.38 -8.82 13.35
C VAL A 121 -6.99 -9.83 12.37
N LEU A 122 -7.28 -11.05 12.82
CA LEU A 122 -7.90 -12.08 11.98
C LEU A 122 -9.26 -11.64 11.42
N GLN A 123 -10.13 -11.06 12.25
CA GLN A 123 -11.42 -10.55 11.78
C GLN A 123 -11.26 -9.44 10.73
N THR A 124 -10.28 -8.55 10.92
CA THR A 124 -10.00 -7.46 9.97
C THR A 124 -9.48 -8.01 8.64
N GLU A 125 -8.59 -9.01 8.68
CA GLU A 125 -8.07 -9.69 7.48
C GLU A 125 -9.16 -10.42 6.72
N ASP A 126 -10.05 -11.15 7.40
CA ASP A 126 -11.18 -11.86 6.79
C ASP A 126 -12.19 -10.88 6.16
N ALA A 127 -12.52 -9.79 6.84
CA ALA A 127 -13.39 -8.75 6.30
C ALA A 127 -12.79 -8.08 5.05
N ASN A 128 -11.48 -7.79 5.08
CA ASN A 128 -10.77 -7.18 3.95
C ASN A 128 -10.67 -8.15 2.75
N ARG A 129 -10.46 -9.44 3.02
CA ARG A 129 -10.46 -10.49 2.00
C ARG A 129 -11.84 -10.66 1.35
N ALA A 130 -12.90 -10.65 2.15
CA ALA A 130 -14.29 -10.71 1.66
C ALA A 130 -14.62 -9.48 0.80
N LYS A 131 -14.27 -8.26 1.23
CA LYS A 131 -14.40 -7.01 0.47
C LYS A 131 -13.71 -7.12 -0.89
N THR A 132 -12.45 -7.55 -0.92
CA THR A 132 -11.67 -7.67 -2.16
C THR A 132 -12.26 -8.68 -3.12
N ASN A 133 -12.69 -9.85 -2.63
CA ASN A 133 -13.31 -10.89 -3.45
C ASN A 133 -14.67 -10.42 -4.02
N PHE A 134 -15.48 -9.74 -3.19
CA PHE A 134 -16.76 -9.16 -3.64
C PHE A 134 -16.56 -8.16 -4.77
N VAL A 135 -15.64 -7.19 -4.60
CA VAL A 135 -15.34 -6.19 -5.64
C VAL A 135 -14.82 -6.84 -6.92
N SER A 136 -13.96 -7.87 -6.80
CA SER A 136 -13.43 -8.60 -7.95
C SER A 136 -14.53 -9.33 -8.73
N ASN A 137 -15.40 -10.06 -8.03
CA ASN A 137 -16.49 -10.80 -8.67
C ASN A 137 -17.49 -9.84 -9.32
N MET A 138 -17.94 -8.81 -8.62
CA MET A 138 -18.84 -7.79 -9.16
C MET A 138 -18.28 -7.11 -10.40
N SER A 139 -16.98 -6.86 -10.43
CA SER A 139 -16.35 -6.27 -11.60
C SER A 139 -16.38 -7.18 -12.81
N HIS A 140 -16.14 -8.49 -12.65
CA HIS A 140 -16.29 -9.46 -13.73
C HIS A 140 -17.73 -9.53 -14.23
N GLU A 141 -18.69 -9.59 -13.30
CA GLU A 141 -20.12 -9.67 -13.65
C GLU A 141 -20.65 -8.41 -14.36
N ILE A 142 -20.07 -7.22 -14.06
CA ILE A 142 -20.44 -5.98 -14.74
C ILE A 142 -19.66 -5.79 -16.05
N ARG A 143 -18.41 -6.23 -16.13
CA ARG A 143 -17.58 -6.10 -17.32
C ARG A 143 -18.17 -6.85 -18.52
N THR A 144 -18.66 -8.05 -18.32
CA THR A 144 -19.21 -8.91 -19.39
C THR A 144 -20.39 -8.25 -20.12
N PRO A 145 -21.50 -7.85 -19.48
CA PRO A 145 -22.60 -7.16 -20.18
C PRO A 145 -22.17 -5.81 -20.75
N MET A 146 -21.25 -5.09 -20.11
CA MET A 146 -20.77 -3.81 -20.60
C MET A 146 -19.94 -3.95 -21.88
N ASN A 147 -19.07 -4.96 -21.97
CA ASN A 147 -18.33 -5.26 -23.19
C ASN A 147 -19.29 -5.63 -24.34
N SER A 148 -20.35 -6.37 -24.05
CA SER A 148 -21.40 -6.71 -25.03
C SER A 148 -22.12 -5.44 -25.52
N ILE A 149 -22.51 -4.53 -24.62
CA ILE A 149 -23.15 -3.24 -25.00
C ILE A 149 -22.22 -2.41 -25.88
N VAL A 150 -20.95 -2.25 -25.49
CA VAL A 150 -19.95 -1.48 -26.26
C VAL A 150 -19.70 -2.17 -27.61
N GLY A 151 -19.53 -3.50 -27.65
CA GLY A 151 -19.31 -4.25 -28.89
C GLY A 151 -20.50 -4.15 -29.86
N ILE A 152 -21.75 -4.31 -29.37
CA ILE A 152 -22.95 -4.17 -30.19
C ILE A 152 -23.06 -2.73 -30.73
N THR A 153 -22.78 -1.71 -29.94
CA THR A 153 -22.79 -0.32 -30.42
C THR A 153 -21.71 -0.07 -31.47
N GLU A 154 -20.53 -0.69 -31.37
CA GLU A 154 -19.49 -0.61 -32.40
C GLU A 154 -19.93 -1.27 -33.72
N ILE A 155 -20.61 -2.41 -33.66
CA ILE A 155 -21.17 -3.09 -34.85
C ILE A 155 -22.24 -2.22 -35.49
N LEU A 156 -23.16 -1.67 -34.68
CA LEU A 156 -24.21 -0.78 -35.18
C LEU A 156 -23.65 0.44 -35.85
N LEU A 157 -22.63 1.09 -35.27
CA LEU A 157 -21.98 2.28 -35.86
C LEU A 157 -21.33 2.06 -37.23
N ARG A 158 -21.08 0.80 -37.62
CA ARG A 158 -20.59 0.47 -38.98
C ARG A 158 -21.68 0.52 -40.05
N SER A 159 -22.96 0.54 -39.66
CA SER A 159 -24.12 0.60 -40.57
C SER A 159 -24.49 2.07 -40.84
N GLN A 160 -25.33 2.30 -41.86
CA GLN A 160 -25.87 3.63 -42.14
C GLN A 160 -26.95 3.98 -41.11
N HIS A 161 -26.78 5.10 -40.44
CA HIS A 161 -27.73 5.64 -39.47
C HIS A 161 -28.08 7.10 -39.79
N SER A 162 -29.21 7.55 -39.29
CA SER A 162 -29.50 9.01 -39.28
C SER A 162 -28.54 9.70 -38.35
N PRO A 163 -28.23 10.99 -38.56
CA PRO A 163 -27.33 11.74 -37.69
C PRO A 163 -27.70 11.65 -36.20
N LYS A 164 -28.99 11.63 -35.91
CA LYS A 164 -29.51 11.52 -34.54
C LYS A 164 -29.30 10.12 -33.91
N GLU A 165 -29.48 9.07 -34.69
CA GLU A 165 -29.21 7.69 -34.22
C GLU A 165 -27.73 7.49 -34.01
N GLN A 166 -26.88 8.01 -34.90
CA GLN A 166 -25.43 7.97 -34.74
C GLN A 166 -24.98 8.69 -33.45
N GLU A 167 -25.56 9.85 -33.15
CA GLU A 167 -25.31 10.56 -31.89
C GLU A 167 -25.68 9.71 -30.67
N TYR A 168 -26.85 9.05 -30.68
CA TYR A 168 -27.26 8.18 -29.59
C TYR A 168 -26.33 6.98 -29.41
N LEU A 169 -25.92 6.33 -30.48
CA LEU A 169 -25.00 5.19 -30.44
C LEU A 169 -23.63 5.61 -29.88
N LEU A 170 -23.09 6.76 -30.30
CA LEU A 170 -21.85 7.30 -29.77
C LEU A 170 -21.96 7.64 -28.26
N ASN A 171 -23.11 8.16 -27.84
CA ASN A 171 -23.35 8.44 -26.41
C ASN A 171 -23.42 7.16 -25.58
N ILE A 172 -24.08 6.10 -26.09
CA ILE A 172 -24.13 4.79 -25.42
C ILE A 172 -22.72 4.20 -25.33
N GLN A 173 -21.97 4.21 -26.43
CA GLN A 173 -20.59 3.70 -26.45
C GLN A 173 -19.69 4.44 -25.46
N SER A 174 -19.75 5.78 -25.48
CA SER A 174 -18.98 6.62 -24.55
C SER A 174 -19.31 6.33 -23.10
N SER A 175 -20.60 6.28 -22.76
CA SER A 175 -21.08 5.97 -21.40
C SER A 175 -20.63 4.57 -20.95
N GLY A 176 -20.68 3.59 -21.85
CA GLY A 176 -20.21 2.22 -21.60
C GLY A 176 -18.70 2.17 -21.30
N ARG A 177 -17.89 2.89 -22.08
CA ARG A 177 -16.44 2.99 -21.85
C ARG A 177 -16.11 3.69 -20.53
N VAL A 178 -16.83 4.74 -20.18
CA VAL A 178 -16.67 5.44 -18.89
C VAL A 178 -16.98 4.49 -17.74
N LEU A 179 -18.07 3.71 -17.81
CA LEU A 179 -18.43 2.75 -16.76
C LEU A 179 -17.36 1.66 -16.61
N LEU A 180 -16.82 1.12 -17.70
CA LEU A 180 -15.72 0.16 -17.67
C LEU A 180 -14.46 0.74 -17.00
N THR A 181 -14.16 2.01 -17.27
CA THR A 181 -13.04 2.71 -16.61
C THR A 181 -13.27 2.81 -15.11
N ILE A 182 -14.47 3.23 -14.68
CA ILE A 182 -14.84 3.32 -13.26
C ILE A 182 -14.67 1.97 -12.54
N ILE A 183 -15.15 0.89 -13.16
CA ILE A 183 -15.06 -0.46 -12.60
C ILE A 183 -13.59 -0.89 -12.45
N ASN A 184 -12.76 -0.63 -13.48
CA ASN A 184 -11.34 -0.95 -13.41
C ASN A 184 -10.60 -0.11 -12.36
N ASP A 185 -10.95 1.17 -12.20
CA ASP A 185 -10.40 2.05 -11.17
C ASP A 185 -10.72 1.53 -9.75
N VAL A 186 -11.97 1.11 -9.51
CA VAL A 186 -12.40 0.53 -8.22
C VAL A 186 -11.68 -0.79 -7.96
N LEU A 187 -11.49 -1.63 -8.98
CA LEU A 187 -10.71 -2.88 -8.87
C LEU A 187 -9.24 -2.60 -8.53
N ASP A 188 -8.61 -1.68 -9.26
CA ASP A 188 -7.21 -1.32 -9.02
C ASP A 188 -7.04 -0.78 -7.58
N CYS A 189 -7.93 0.10 -7.12
CA CYS A 189 -7.94 0.60 -5.75
C CYS A 189 -8.08 -0.53 -4.72
N SER A 190 -9.03 -1.46 -4.91
CA SER A 190 -9.24 -2.60 -4.02
C SER A 190 -8.04 -3.57 -3.96
N LYS A 191 -7.36 -3.81 -5.10
CA LYS A 191 -6.14 -4.61 -5.17
C LYS A 191 -4.97 -3.92 -4.46
N MET A 192 -4.86 -2.58 -4.57
CA MET A 192 -3.84 -1.79 -3.87
C MET A 192 -4.04 -1.82 -2.37
N GLU A 193 -5.26 -1.56 -1.87
CA GLU A 193 -5.60 -1.61 -0.43
C GLU A 193 -5.30 -2.98 0.20
N SER A 194 -5.53 -4.07 -0.56
CA SER A 194 -5.28 -5.43 -0.08
C SER A 194 -3.83 -5.92 -0.29
N GLY A 195 -2.93 -5.08 -0.83
CA GLY A 195 -1.54 -5.43 -1.14
C GLY A 195 -1.39 -6.51 -2.23
N LYS A 196 -2.45 -6.80 -2.99
CA LYS A 196 -2.45 -7.82 -4.05
C LYS A 196 -2.05 -7.27 -5.42
N MET A 197 -1.85 -5.95 -5.54
CA MET A 197 -1.38 -5.34 -6.78
C MET A 197 0.07 -5.74 -7.03
N GLN A 198 0.36 -6.15 -8.25
CA GLN A 198 1.72 -6.52 -8.69
C GLN A 198 2.08 -5.70 -9.91
N LEU A 199 3.34 -5.30 -10.00
CA LEU A 199 3.91 -4.68 -11.20
C LEU A 199 4.51 -5.77 -12.09
N PHE A 200 4.31 -5.64 -13.39
CA PHE A 200 4.89 -6.50 -14.41
C PHE A 200 6.11 -5.82 -15.02
N ASP A 201 7.28 -6.19 -14.52
CA ASP A 201 8.54 -5.58 -14.88
C ASP A 201 9.14 -6.26 -16.11
N GLU A 202 8.74 -5.81 -17.32
CA GLU A 202 9.11 -6.37 -18.62
C GLU A 202 9.88 -5.36 -19.47
N PRO A 203 10.75 -5.83 -20.40
CA PRO A 203 11.38 -4.95 -21.38
C PRO A 203 10.32 -4.31 -22.30
N TYR A 204 10.42 -3.00 -22.52
CA TYR A 204 9.54 -2.27 -23.41
C TYR A 204 10.28 -1.21 -24.22
N ASP A 205 9.76 -0.89 -25.40
CA ASP A 205 10.26 0.17 -26.29
C ASP A 205 9.70 1.54 -25.86
N THR A 206 10.61 2.47 -25.53
CA THR A 206 10.24 3.80 -25.04
C THR A 206 9.63 4.66 -26.13
N PHE A 207 10.09 4.52 -27.37
CA PHE A 207 9.52 5.26 -28.50
C PHE A 207 8.06 4.88 -28.72
N SER A 208 7.75 3.59 -28.76
CA SER A 208 6.36 3.12 -28.92
C SER A 208 5.46 3.65 -27.82
N LEU A 209 5.92 3.64 -26.56
CA LEU A 209 5.15 4.20 -25.45
C LEU A 209 4.81 5.69 -25.68
N PHE A 210 5.82 6.52 -25.98
CA PHE A 210 5.61 7.95 -26.12
C PHE A 210 4.87 8.31 -27.41
N HIS A 211 5.09 7.56 -28.49
CA HIS A 211 4.36 7.73 -29.75
C HIS A 211 2.87 7.43 -29.61
N ASP A 212 2.53 6.30 -28.97
CA ASP A 212 1.13 5.92 -28.72
C ASP A 212 0.43 6.92 -27.80
N LEU A 213 1.13 7.39 -26.75
CA LEU A 213 0.64 8.45 -25.89
C LEU A 213 0.36 9.73 -26.68
N LYS A 214 1.30 10.14 -27.55
CA LYS A 214 1.15 11.31 -28.41
C LYS A 214 -0.11 11.23 -29.26
N ILE A 215 -0.27 10.15 -30.04
CA ILE A 215 -1.46 9.93 -30.89
C ILE A 215 -2.75 9.95 -30.06
N SER A 216 -2.76 9.26 -28.93
CA SER A 216 -3.94 9.22 -28.04
C SER A 216 -4.32 10.61 -27.53
N MET A 217 -3.34 11.42 -27.15
CA MET A 217 -3.54 12.77 -26.63
C MET A 217 -4.00 13.74 -27.73
N GLU A 218 -3.38 13.69 -28.91
CA GLU A 218 -3.76 14.51 -30.08
C GLU A 218 -5.22 14.27 -30.49
N ASN A 219 -5.64 13.00 -30.53
CA ASN A 219 -7.02 12.64 -30.83
C ASN A 219 -8.03 13.19 -29.80
N ARG A 220 -7.65 13.29 -28.54
CA ARG A 220 -8.52 13.81 -27.47
C ARG A 220 -8.72 15.32 -27.53
N ILE A 221 -7.71 16.07 -27.97
CA ILE A 221 -7.76 17.52 -28.06
C ILE A 221 -8.18 18.04 -29.45
N ALA A 222 -8.36 17.14 -30.43
CA ALA A 222 -8.64 17.52 -31.84
C ALA A 222 -9.79 18.54 -32.01
N ASN A 223 -10.77 18.54 -31.10
CA ASN A 223 -11.91 19.45 -31.09
C ASN A 223 -11.88 20.46 -29.93
N CYS A 224 -10.76 20.57 -29.22
CA CYS A 224 -10.59 21.48 -28.08
C CYS A 224 -9.68 22.66 -28.49
N PRO A 225 -9.89 23.87 -27.98
CA PRO A 225 -9.01 25.02 -28.21
C PRO A 225 -7.76 24.95 -27.32
N LEU A 226 -7.05 23.81 -27.35
CA LEU A 226 -5.88 23.50 -26.54
C LEU A 226 -4.68 23.19 -27.42
N GLU A 227 -3.52 23.72 -27.04
CA GLU A 227 -2.24 23.40 -27.63
C GLU A 227 -1.56 22.30 -26.82
N LEU A 228 -1.04 21.24 -27.47
CA LEU A 228 -0.31 20.16 -26.84
C LEU A 228 1.19 20.28 -27.18
N ILE A 229 2.00 20.44 -26.14
CA ILE A 229 3.44 20.61 -26.25
C ILE A 229 4.15 19.36 -25.73
N TYR A 230 4.93 18.71 -26.59
CA TYR A 230 5.77 17.55 -26.22
C TYR A 230 7.20 17.98 -26.03
N ASP A 231 7.74 17.66 -24.86
CA ASP A 231 9.09 17.98 -24.47
C ASP A 231 9.79 16.71 -23.93
N ILE A 232 10.18 15.84 -24.87
CA ILE A 232 10.75 14.53 -24.57
C ILE A 232 12.25 14.57 -24.85
N ASP A 233 13.04 14.14 -23.85
CA ASP A 233 14.49 14.08 -23.93
C ASP A 233 14.94 13.04 -24.99
N PRO A 234 15.73 13.45 -26.00
CA PRO A 234 16.19 12.55 -27.04
C PRO A 234 17.18 11.49 -26.57
N ASP A 235 17.80 11.68 -25.39
CA ASP A 235 18.82 10.78 -24.81
C ASP A 235 18.23 9.65 -23.95
N ILE A 236 16.90 9.54 -23.90
CA ILE A 236 16.23 8.41 -23.23
C ILE A 236 16.64 7.10 -23.93
N PRO A 237 17.05 6.06 -23.19
CA PRO A 237 17.33 4.74 -23.74
C PRO A 237 16.13 4.16 -24.51
N CYS A 238 16.40 3.49 -25.65
CA CYS A 238 15.33 2.97 -26.50
C CYS A 238 14.57 1.80 -25.87
N THR A 239 15.23 0.98 -25.03
CA THR A 239 14.58 -0.12 -24.32
C THR A 239 14.86 -0.05 -22.83
N LEU A 240 13.78 0.05 -22.07
CA LEU A 240 13.79 0.03 -20.61
C LEU A 240 13.03 -1.20 -20.09
N LYS A 241 13.27 -1.57 -18.83
CA LYS A 241 12.52 -2.59 -18.14
C LYS A 241 11.63 -1.94 -17.07
N GLY A 242 10.32 -2.26 -17.12
CA GLY A 242 9.33 -1.70 -16.23
C GLY A 242 7.91 -2.08 -16.65
N ASP A 243 6.91 -1.63 -15.90
CA ASP A 243 5.50 -1.83 -16.26
C ASP A 243 5.01 -0.68 -17.17
N MET A 244 5.20 -0.89 -18.49
CA MET A 244 4.75 0.09 -19.50
C MET A 244 3.27 0.41 -19.40
N GLY A 245 2.43 -0.59 -19.08
CA GLY A 245 0.97 -0.41 -18.97
C GLY A 245 0.61 0.55 -17.84
N ARG A 246 1.26 0.41 -16.69
CA ARG A 246 1.02 1.27 -15.53
C ARG A 246 1.60 2.67 -15.71
N ILE A 247 2.77 2.79 -16.34
CA ILE A 247 3.33 4.11 -16.71
C ILE A 247 2.38 4.84 -17.65
N ARG A 248 1.87 4.16 -18.67
CA ARG A 248 0.84 4.70 -19.60
C ARG A 248 -0.41 5.13 -18.85
N GLN A 249 -0.89 4.34 -17.89
CA GLN A 249 -2.07 4.64 -17.06
C GLN A 249 -1.88 5.91 -16.26
N ILE A 250 -0.74 6.08 -15.58
CA ILE A 250 -0.41 7.28 -14.81
C ILE A 250 -0.43 8.52 -15.72
N ILE A 251 0.34 8.49 -16.81
CA ILE A 251 0.46 9.63 -17.74
C ILE A 251 -0.91 9.99 -18.33
N THR A 252 -1.66 8.98 -18.81
CA THR A 252 -2.99 9.20 -19.38
C THR A 252 -3.94 9.84 -18.38
N ASN A 253 -3.91 9.41 -17.13
CA ASN A 253 -4.74 10.01 -16.08
C ASN A 253 -4.38 11.47 -15.82
N LEU A 254 -3.08 11.79 -15.70
CA LEU A 254 -2.63 13.18 -15.49
C LEU A 254 -3.00 14.08 -16.67
N VAL A 255 -2.81 13.61 -17.90
CA VAL A 255 -3.18 14.37 -19.10
C VAL A 255 -4.70 14.53 -19.22
N ASN A 256 -5.49 13.52 -18.92
CA ASN A 256 -6.95 13.63 -18.91
C ASN A 256 -7.42 14.69 -17.90
N ASN A 257 -6.80 14.76 -16.74
CA ASN A 257 -7.08 15.81 -15.78
C ASN A 257 -6.69 17.19 -16.32
N ALA A 258 -5.52 17.33 -16.95
CA ALA A 258 -5.10 18.57 -17.58
C ALA A 258 -6.09 19.05 -18.67
N ILE A 259 -6.51 18.15 -19.58
CA ILE A 259 -7.51 18.44 -20.63
C ILE A 259 -8.85 18.87 -20.00
N LYS A 260 -9.28 18.18 -18.97
CA LYS A 260 -10.55 18.37 -18.28
C LYS A 260 -10.65 19.75 -17.59
N TYR A 261 -9.54 20.22 -17.02
CA TYR A 261 -9.52 21.45 -16.23
C TYR A 261 -8.90 22.65 -16.96
N THR A 262 -8.62 22.51 -18.27
CA THR A 262 -8.13 23.60 -19.13
C THR A 262 -9.11 23.85 -20.25
N GLU A 263 -9.85 24.93 -20.18
CA GLU A 263 -10.81 25.31 -21.24
C GLU A 263 -10.09 25.84 -22.50
N LYS A 264 -9.05 26.66 -22.32
CA LYS A 264 -8.22 27.24 -23.38
C LYS A 264 -6.80 27.39 -22.88
N GLY A 265 -5.82 27.21 -23.76
CA GLY A 265 -4.40 27.37 -23.43
C GLY A 265 -3.58 26.19 -23.88
N SER A 266 -2.64 25.75 -23.05
CA SER A 266 -1.71 24.68 -23.43
C SER A 266 -1.56 23.62 -22.34
N ILE A 267 -1.25 22.41 -22.79
CA ILE A 267 -0.85 21.28 -21.95
C ILE A 267 0.53 20.85 -22.41
N ARG A 268 1.48 20.81 -21.49
CA ARG A 268 2.86 20.37 -21.76
C ARG A 268 3.12 19.02 -21.11
N PHE A 269 3.52 18.04 -21.90
CA PHE A 269 4.01 16.76 -21.43
C PHE A 269 5.53 16.74 -21.56
N THR A 270 6.24 16.57 -20.44
CA THR A 270 7.69 16.60 -20.34
C THR A 270 8.20 15.26 -19.83
N VAL A 271 9.24 14.71 -20.50
CA VAL A 271 10.03 13.58 -20.00
C VAL A 271 11.51 13.93 -20.07
N ARG A 272 12.25 13.78 -18.96
CA ARG A 272 13.68 14.13 -18.87
C ARG A 272 14.48 13.05 -18.17
N VAL A 273 15.69 12.84 -18.63
CA VAL A 273 16.69 12.06 -17.91
C VAL A 273 17.24 12.92 -16.77
N ARG A 274 16.99 12.53 -15.52
CA ARG A 274 17.54 13.19 -14.33
C ARG A 274 18.91 12.65 -13.95
N GLN A 275 19.04 11.33 -14.01
CA GLN A 275 20.28 10.61 -13.72
C GLN A 275 20.33 9.34 -14.56
N LYS A 276 21.51 9.01 -15.09
CA LYS A 276 21.75 7.80 -15.89
C LYS A 276 23.09 7.21 -15.50
N ASN A 277 23.13 5.91 -15.29
CA ASN A 277 24.35 5.13 -15.14
C ASN A 277 24.35 3.98 -16.17
N ALA A 278 25.25 3.00 -16.03
CA ALA A 278 25.35 1.89 -16.98
C ALA A 278 24.08 1.02 -17.03
N ASP A 279 23.44 0.78 -15.88
CA ASP A 279 22.36 -0.20 -15.72
C ASP A 279 20.99 0.43 -15.50
N LYS A 280 20.94 1.68 -15.04
CA LYS A 280 19.70 2.34 -14.58
C LYS A 280 19.59 3.77 -15.07
N VAL A 281 18.37 4.21 -15.29
CA VAL A 281 18.02 5.58 -15.62
C VAL A 281 16.91 6.06 -14.69
N MET A 282 17.05 7.28 -14.19
CA MET A 282 16.01 7.97 -13.45
C MET A 282 15.29 8.95 -14.37
N LEU A 283 14.04 8.68 -14.69
CA LEU A 283 13.21 9.48 -15.57
C LEU A 283 12.26 10.36 -14.77
N TYR A 284 12.27 11.64 -15.13
CA TYR A 284 11.31 12.64 -14.63
C TYR A 284 10.19 12.81 -15.65
N TYR A 285 8.96 12.69 -15.19
CA TYR A 285 7.73 12.90 -15.97
C TYR A 285 6.98 14.08 -15.39
N ALA A 286 6.47 14.96 -16.23
CA ALA A 286 5.63 16.07 -15.81
C ALA A 286 4.52 16.32 -16.83
N VAL A 287 3.33 16.65 -16.32
CA VAL A 287 2.20 17.18 -17.07
C VAL A 287 1.86 18.53 -16.46
N GLU A 288 1.99 19.59 -17.27
CA GLU A 288 1.72 20.97 -16.89
C GLU A 288 0.56 21.51 -17.73
N ASP A 289 -0.41 22.13 -17.08
CA ASP A 289 -1.57 22.76 -17.70
C ASP A 289 -1.67 24.25 -17.35
N THR A 290 -2.30 25.01 -18.21
CA THR A 290 -2.61 26.43 -17.99
C THR A 290 -4.07 26.63 -17.59
N GLY A 291 -4.66 25.66 -16.91
CA GLY A 291 -6.06 25.64 -16.52
C GLY A 291 -6.38 26.45 -15.26
N ILE A 292 -7.46 26.04 -14.59
CA ILE A 292 -7.97 26.76 -13.40
C ILE A 292 -7.04 26.72 -12.19
N GLY A 293 -6.08 25.79 -12.14
CA GLY A 293 -5.21 25.59 -10.98
C GLY A 293 -5.95 25.06 -9.75
N ILE A 294 -5.23 24.88 -8.65
CA ILE A 294 -5.72 24.23 -7.44
C ILE A 294 -5.39 25.10 -6.22
N ARG A 295 -6.36 25.32 -5.34
CA ARG A 295 -6.17 26.07 -4.08
C ARG A 295 -5.25 25.31 -3.12
N LYS A 296 -4.46 26.02 -2.32
CA LYS A 296 -3.53 25.41 -1.35
C LYS A 296 -4.20 24.48 -0.35
N GLU A 297 -5.44 24.78 0.01
CA GLU A 297 -6.26 23.99 0.95
C GLU A 297 -6.57 22.62 0.34
N ASP A 298 -6.90 22.60 -0.95
CA ASP A 298 -7.32 21.42 -1.70
C ASP A 298 -6.15 20.54 -2.14
N GLN A 299 -4.94 21.09 -2.28
CA GLN A 299 -3.75 20.33 -2.65
C GLN A 299 -3.41 19.20 -1.65
N LYS A 300 -3.83 19.34 -0.40
CA LYS A 300 -3.57 18.35 0.65
C LYS A 300 -4.42 17.07 0.52
N ILE A 301 -5.60 17.20 -0.07
CA ILE A 301 -6.60 16.11 -0.18
C ILE A 301 -6.75 15.58 -1.60
N LEU A 302 -5.95 16.09 -2.55
CA LEU A 302 -6.03 15.71 -3.97
C LEU A 302 -5.83 14.24 -4.26
N PHE A 303 -5.01 13.59 -3.43
CA PHE A 303 -4.67 12.18 -3.58
C PHE A 303 -5.53 11.25 -2.72
N ASP A 304 -6.46 11.81 -1.93
CA ASP A 304 -7.39 11.01 -1.15
C ASP A 304 -8.45 10.37 -2.05
N ALA A 305 -8.78 9.12 -1.80
CA ALA A 305 -9.74 8.39 -2.61
C ALA A 305 -11.14 9.03 -2.55
N PHE A 306 -11.80 9.11 -3.72
CA PHE A 306 -13.14 9.68 -3.89
C PHE A 306 -13.26 11.19 -3.59
N GLN A 307 -12.15 11.88 -3.34
CA GLN A 307 -12.18 13.34 -3.15
C GLN A 307 -12.27 14.06 -4.50
N ARG A 308 -13.13 15.08 -4.53
CA ARG A 308 -13.30 15.96 -5.69
C ARG A 308 -13.29 17.40 -5.20
N VAL A 309 -12.40 18.19 -5.77
CA VAL A 309 -12.23 19.59 -5.44
C VAL A 309 -13.23 20.43 -6.25
N GLU A 310 -13.80 21.48 -5.62
CA GLU A 310 -14.75 22.44 -6.22
C GLU A 310 -16.03 21.84 -6.83
N LEU A 311 -16.84 21.16 -5.99
CA LEU A 311 -18.13 20.59 -6.38
C LEU A 311 -19.12 21.63 -6.98
N ASP A 312 -19.05 22.89 -6.58
CA ASP A 312 -20.02 23.90 -6.97
C ASP A 312 -19.85 24.44 -8.42
N ARG A 313 -18.64 24.47 -8.97
CA ARG A 313 -18.35 24.88 -10.35
C ARG A 313 -18.21 23.70 -11.32
N ASN A 314 -17.78 22.55 -10.81
CA ASN A 314 -17.47 21.35 -11.59
C ASN A 314 -18.58 20.29 -11.55
N ARG A 315 -19.83 20.65 -11.27
CA ARG A 315 -20.98 19.72 -11.21
C ARG A 315 -21.17 18.88 -12.49
N TYR A 316 -20.75 19.40 -13.62
CA TYR A 316 -20.89 18.73 -14.93
C TYR A 316 -19.61 18.02 -15.40
N VAL A 317 -18.53 18.09 -14.64
CA VAL A 317 -17.25 17.49 -15.04
C VAL A 317 -17.18 16.07 -14.50
N GLU A 318 -17.35 15.07 -15.36
CA GLU A 318 -17.33 13.65 -14.99
C GLU A 318 -15.98 13.19 -14.40
N GLY A 319 -16.00 12.33 -13.38
CA GLY A 319 -14.80 11.71 -12.82
C GLY A 319 -15.06 10.96 -11.52
N THR A 320 -14.32 9.86 -11.32
CA THR A 320 -14.43 8.94 -10.19
C THR A 320 -13.84 9.48 -8.88
N GLY A 321 -12.88 10.41 -8.97
CA GLY A 321 -12.05 10.82 -7.82
C GLY A 321 -11.01 9.76 -7.41
N LEU A 322 -10.82 8.70 -8.21
CA LEU A 322 -9.85 7.62 -7.94
C LEU A 322 -8.56 7.76 -8.73
N GLY A 323 -8.58 8.47 -9.86
CA GLY A 323 -7.45 8.48 -10.79
C GLY A 323 -6.14 8.98 -10.16
N LEU A 324 -6.15 10.09 -9.40
CA LEU A 324 -4.94 10.60 -8.75
C LEU A 324 -4.46 9.69 -7.63
N THR A 325 -5.36 9.09 -6.85
CA THR A 325 -5.03 8.10 -5.83
C THR A 325 -4.36 6.87 -6.45
N ILE A 326 -4.91 6.36 -7.56
CA ILE A 326 -4.33 5.24 -8.31
C ILE A 326 -2.94 5.63 -8.83
N SER A 327 -2.80 6.82 -9.43
CA SER A 327 -1.50 7.31 -9.94
C SER A 327 -0.45 7.40 -8.83
N GLN A 328 -0.81 7.93 -7.66
CA GLN A 328 0.08 8.02 -6.50
C GLN A 328 0.53 6.64 -6.03
N ASN A 329 -0.40 5.72 -5.86
CA ASN A 329 -0.08 4.36 -5.42
C ASN A 329 0.81 3.62 -6.43
N LEU A 330 0.55 3.75 -7.73
CA LEU A 330 1.38 3.16 -8.77
C LEU A 330 2.81 3.74 -8.77
N VAL A 331 2.94 5.06 -8.66
CA VAL A 331 4.26 5.73 -8.57
C VAL A 331 5.00 5.28 -7.31
N ASN A 332 4.32 5.18 -6.16
CA ASN A 332 4.91 4.69 -4.91
C ASN A 332 5.38 3.23 -5.05
N MET A 333 4.59 2.36 -5.69
CA MET A 333 4.98 0.97 -5.97
C MET A 333 6.21 0.88 -6.89
N MET A 334 6.40 1.86 -7.77
CA MET A 334 7.60 1.98 -8.63
C MET A 334 8.78 2.67 -7.93
N GLY A 335 8.68 2.93 -6.62
CA GLY A 335 9.74 3.57 -5.82
C GLY A 335 9.87 5.08 -6.03
N GLY A 336 8.89 5.72 -6.67
CA GLY A 336 8.83 7.16 -6.90
C GLY A 336 7.89 7.88 -5.93
N VAL A 337 7.79 9.20 -6.13
CA VAL A 337 6.81 10.06 -5.46
C VAL A 337 6.18 10.97 -6.51
N ILE A 338 4.85 11.12 -6.46
CA ILE A 338 4.12 12.08 -7.29
C ILE A 338 3.88 13.36 -6.50
N GLU A 339 4.13 14.49 -7.12
CA GLU A 339 4.03 15.81 -6.52
C GLU A 339 3.21 16.75 -7.40
N VAL A 340 2.72 17.83 -6.80
CA VAL A 340 1.94 18.87 -7.50
C VAL A 340 2.44 20.27 -7.16
N GLU A 341 2.62 21.07 -8.18
CA GLU A 341 2.83 22.52 -8.08
C GLU A 341 1.64 23.20 -8.77
N SER A 342 0.86 24.00 -8.04
CA SER A 342 -0.31 24.65 -8.61
C SER A 342 -0.59 25.99 -7.94
N GLU A 343 -1.08 26.95 -8.77
CA GLU A 343 -1.58 28.23 -8.31
C GLU A 343 -2.96 28.46 -8.94
N TYR A 344 -3.95 28.73 -8.09
CA TYR A 344 -5.32 28.96 -8.54
C TYR A 344 -5.39 30.12 -9.54
N GLY A 345 -5.98 29.87 -10.71
CA GLY A 345 -6.06 30.79 -11.81
C GLY A 345 -4.87 30.82 -12.79
N LYS A 346 -3.81 30.00 -12.55
CA LYS A 346 -2.63 29.95 -13.42
C LYS A 346 -2.36 28.57 -14.02
N GLY A 347 -2.89 27.50 -13.42
CA GLY A 347 -2.71 26.14 -13.87
C GLY A 347 -2.04 25.24 -12.83
N SER A 348 -1.76 24.00 -13.22
CA SER A 348 -1.17 22.99 -12.38
C SER A 348 -0.07 22.22 -13.10
N LYS A 349 0.89 21.72 -12.34
CA LYS A 349 1.95 20.83 -12.81
C LYS A 349 2.04 19.64 -11.89
N PHE A 350 1.70 18.48 -12.42
CA PHE A 350 1.90 17.18 -11.74
C PHE A 350 3.16 16.53 -12.26
N TYR A 351 4.01 16.07 -11.36
CA TYR A 351 5.27 15.45 -11.77
C TYR A 351 5.67 14.31 -10.85
N PHE A 352 6.44 13.38 -11.40
CA PHE A 352 6.98 12.25 -10.64
C PHE A 352 8.31 11.80 -11.24
N THR A 353 9.07 11.05 -10.46
CA THR A 353 10.35 10.47 -10.89
C THR A 353 10.38 8.99 -10.54
N ILE A 354 10.75 8.15 -11.50
CA ILE A 354 10.91 6.72 -11.30
C ILE A 354 12.25 6.25 -11.86
N GLU A 355 12.85 5.27 -11.17
CA GLU A 355 14.07 4.59 -11.63
C GLU A 355 13.68 3.36 -12.44
N GLN A 356 14.35 3.16 -13.58
CA GLN A 356 14.13 2.00 -14.46
C GLN A 356 15.44 1.39 -14.89
N THR A 357 15.44 0.07 -15.10
CA THR A 357 16.61 -0.67 -15.59
C THR A 357 16.76 -0.47 -17.10
N ILE A 358 17.98 -0.21 -17.56
CA ILE A 358 18.31 -0.06 -18.98
C ILE A 358 18.54 -1.45 -19.57
N VAL A 359 17.82 -1.77 -20.66
CA VAL A 359 18.03 -2.99 -21.44
C VAL A 359 18.86 -2.70 -22.69
N ASP A 360 18.51 -1.64 -23.42
CA ASP A 360 19.32 -1.12 -24.54
C ASP A 360 19.61 0.36 -24.29
N PRO A 361 20.88 0.76 -24.07
CA PRO A 361 21.28 2.11 -23.78
C PRO A 361 21.27 3.06 -24.99
N THR A 362 21.00 2.56 -26.20
CA THR A 362 20.94 3.38 -27.43
C THR A 362 19.92 4.51 -27.22
N PRO A 363 20.29 5.78 -27.45
CA PRO A 363 19.36 6.88 -27.35
C PRO A 363 18.18 6.71 -28.32
N MET A 364 16.98 7.05 -27.86
CA MET A 364 15.76 6.97 -28.68
C MET A 364 15.89 7.77 -29.99
N SER A 365 16.61 8.90 -29.97
CA SER A 365 16.88 9.73 -31.15
C SER A 365 17.77 9.07 -32.21
N ALA A 366 18.58 8.07 -31.83
CA ALA A 366 19.48 7.39 -32.76
C ALA A 366 18.78 6.25 -33.54
N VAL A 367 17.58 5.86 -33.14
CA VAL A 367 16.81 4.80 -33.80
C VAL A 367 15.93 5.41 -34.87
N ASN A 368 16.14 4.98 -36.13
CA ASN A 368 15.35 5.48 -37.27
C ASN A 368 14.02 4.71 -37.38
N TYR A 369 13.07 5.05 -36.53
CA TYR A 369 11.75 4.39 -36.44
C TYR A 369 10.88 4.53 -37.71
N GLU A 370 11.12 5.55 -38.53
CA GLU A 370 10.41 5.71 -39.81
C GLU A 370 10.73 4.56 -40.80
N GLN A 371 11.93 4.00 -40.75
CA GLN A 371 12.30 2.86 -41.60
C GLN A 371 11.78 1.51 -41.06
N GLN A 372 11.56 1.39 -39.76
CA GLN A 372 10.97 0.17 -39.19
C GLN A 372 9.46 0.11 -39.36
N LYS A 373 8.77 1.27 -39.37
CA LYS A 373 7.31 1.33 -39.58
C LYS A 373 6.90 1.14 -41.04
N SER A 374 7.68 1.59 -42.01
CA SER A 374 7.37 1.37 -43.42
C SER A 374 7.34 -0.11 -43.82
N GLY A 375 7.98 -1.00 -43.05
CA GLY A 375 7.88 -2.44 -43.24
C GLY A 375 6.66 -3.13 -42.58
N VAL A 376 6.00 -2.47 -41.63
CA VAL A 376 4.92 -3.04 -40.83
C VAL A 376 3.58 -2.34 -41.08
N ILE A 377 3.57 -1.02 -41.28
CA ILE A 377 2.33 -0.23 -41.41
C ILE A 377 1.69 -0.32 -42.80
N GLU A 378 2.47 -0.56 -43.87
CA GLU A 378 1.85 -0.86 -45.20
C GLU A 378 1.07 -2.19 -45.23
N LYS A 379 1.16 -3.02 -44.18
CA LYS A 379 0.41 -4.29 -44.08
C LYS A 379 -0.84 -4.24 -43.20
N GLU A 380 -1.07 -3.20 -42.38
CA GLU A 380 -2.21 -3.16 -41.45
C GLU A 380 -3.33 -2.19 -41.82
N ALA A 381 -3.13 -1.23 -42.69
CA ALA A 381 -4.21 -0.41 -43.25
C ALA A 381 -4.73 -1.09 -44.52
N GLU A 382 -5.90 -1.68 -44.45
CA GLU A 382 -6.64 -2.29 -45.56
C GLU A 382 -6.34 -3.77 -45.95
N SER A 383 -6.39 -4.66 -45.01
CA SER A 383 -6.84 -5.98 -45.41
C SER A 383 -7.97 -6.42 -44.50
N LEU A 384 -9.20 -6.13 -44.91
CA LEU A 384 -10.28 -7.04 -44.67
C LEU A 384 -9.82 -8.39 -45.26
N PHE A 385 -9.21 -9.16 -44.38
CA PHE A 385 -8.68 -10.49 -44.69
C PHE A 385 -9.86 -11.38 -44.94
N ILE A 386 -10.10 -11.69 -46.23
CA ILE A 386 -11.13 -12.63 -46.68
C ILE A 386 -10.46 -13.99 -46.76
N ALA A 387 -10.84 -14.91 -45.89
CA ALA A 387 -10.35 -16.27 -45.87
C ALA A 387 -11.52 -17.26 -46.14
N PRO A 388 -11.93 -17.44 -47.38
CA PRO A 388 -13.14 -18.23 -47.71
C PRO A 388 -13.06 -19.70 -47.31
N GLY A 389 -11.89 -20.22 -46.94
CA GLY A 389 -11.68 -21.62 -46.53
C GLY A 389 -11.24 -21.77 -45.08
N ALA A 390 -11.26 -20.71 -44.25
CA ALA A 390 -10.86 -20.79 -42.87
C ALA A 390 -11.97 -21.37 -41.99
N HIS A 391 -11.63 -22.40 -41.22
CA HIS A 391 -12.49 -22.92 -40.16
C HIS A 391 -12.06 -22.30 -38.84
N ILE A 392 -12.94 -21.53 -38.24
CA ILE A 392 -12.70 -20.88 -36.95
C ILE A 392 -13.49 -21.62 -35.88
N LEU A 393 -12.82 -22.15 -34.87
CA LEU A 393 -13.44 -22.68 -33.66
C LEU A 393 -13.51 -21.58 -32.62
N LEU A 394 -14.71 -21.12 -32.28
CA LEU A 394 -14.97 -20.27 -31.12
C LEU A 394 -15.33 -21.16 -29.93
N VAL A 395 -14.68 -20.96 -28.83
CA VAL A 395 -14.97 -21.64 -27.57
C VAL A 395 -15.14 -20.56 -26.49
N ASP A 396 -16.33 -20.45 -25.92
CA ASP A 396 -16.65 -19.57 -24.81
C ASP A 396 -17.59 -20.31 -23.86
N ASP A 397 -17.54 -20.05 -22.60
CA ASP A 397 -18.40 -20.63 -21.56
C ASP A 397 -19.73 -19.86 -21.41
N ASN A 398 -19.91 -18.78 -22.18
CA ASN A 398 -21.11 -17.94 -22.19
C ASN A 398 -21.72 -17.87 -23.57
N ASP A 399 -22.94 -18.38 -23.71
CA ASP A 399 -23.71 -18.40 -24.97
C ASP A 399 -23.94 -17.01 -25.60
N LEU A 400 -23.82 -15.93 -24.83
CA LEU A 400 -23.94 -14.54 -25.31
C LEU A 400 -22.67 -14.02 -26.00
N ASN A 401 -21.54 -14.71 -25.85
CA ASN A 401 -20.26 -14.36 -26.48
C ASN A 401 -20.03 -15.15 -27.81
N LEU A 402 -20.79 -16.19 -28.06
CA LEU A 402 -20.78 -16.99 -29.28
C LEU A 402 -21.74 -16.42 -30.32
#